data_de31b19e4b02b61ac19594ff09222f1d
#
_entry.id   de31b19e4b02b61ac19594ff09222f1d
#
_cell.length_a   1.000
_cell.length_b   1.000
_cell.length_c   1.000
_cell.angle_alpha   90.00
_cell.angle_beta   90.00
_cell.angle_gamma   90.00
#
_symmetry.space_group_name_H-M   'P 1'
#
loop_
_entity.id
_entity.type
_entity.pdbx_description
1 polymer ?
#
loop_
_entity_poly.entity_id
_entity_poly.type
_entity_poly.pdbx_seq_one_letter_code
_entity_poly.pdbx_strand_id
1 'polypeptide(L)'
;MSAPRFGLVSDLRRPESGERAERVTFVELFFDLVFVFALTQLSKLIADDQTVTAALESIVLILALWWSWVSTSWVTNWLDPERLAVRLALIGFGLLAFVAAVSVSASFTDRALAFAVAYVVLQLVRTLFMVVATWRHDRDVALSFARVLVWTAFAAVFWIAGALVPADWQLAFWICAVAVEYGGGALGFRLPGVRRSEVESWELSGAHLSERASLFIIIAIG
;
A
#
# COMPACT_ATOMS: atom_id res chain seq x y z
N MET A 1 8.85 29.21 -22.40
CA MET A 1 9.19 27.80 -22.15
C MET A 1 9.95 27.74 -20.84
N SER A 2 9.32 27.35 -19.72
CA SER A 2 10.02 27.18 -18.44
C SER A 2 10.75 25.84 -18.47
N ALA A 3 12.01 25.83 -18.00
CA ALA A 3 12.81 24.63 -17.90
C ALA A 3 12.08 23.55 -17.06
N PRO A 4 12.20 22.26 -17.41
CA PRO A 4 11.61 21.19 -16.64
C PRO A 4 12.22 21.21 -15.22
N ARG A 5 11.40 21.46 -14.21
CA ARG A 5 11.81 21.38 -12.81
C ARG A 5 11.90 19.90 -12.43
N PHE A 6 13.12 19.41 -12.21
CA PHE A 6 13.38 18.05 -11.76
C PHE A 6 13.18 17.92 -10.24
N GLY A 7 12.70 16.76 -9.79
CA GLY A 7 12.63 16.38 -8.39
C GLY A 7 11.35 16.81 -7.66
N LEU A 8 11.37 16.65 -6.32
CA LEU A 8 10.25 16.92 -5.41
C LEU A 8 9.85 18.41 -5.28
N VAL A 9 10.55 19.30 -5.97
CA VAL A 9 10.25 20.75 -6.01
C VAL A 9 9.19 21.06 -7.07
N SER A 10 9.01 20.19 -8.07
CA SER A 10 7.96 20.33 -9.10
C SER A 10 6.61 19.86 -8.55
N ASP A 11 5.51 20.39 -9.09
CA ASP A 11 4.19 19.85 -8.81
C ASP A 11 4.11 18.44 -9.39
N LEU A 12 3.94 17.44 -8.53
CA LEU A 12 3.89 16.03 -8.88
C LEU A 12 2.45 15.52 -9.02
N ARG A 13 1.44 16.39 -8.85
CA ARG A 13 0.03 15.99 -8.91
C ARG A 13 -0.36 15.57 -10.33
N ARG A 14 -1.29 14.64 -10.39
CA ARG A 14 -1.89 14.18 -11.64
C ARG A 14 -2.76 15.29 -12.23
N PRO A 15 -2.79 15.49 -13.56
CA PRO A 15 -3.73 16.42 -14.20
C PRO A 15 -5.18 16.00 -13.91
N GLU A 16 -6.04 16.97 -13.58
CA GLU A 16 -7.44 16.71 -13.21
C GLU A 16 -8.32 16.28 -14.40
N SER A 17 -7.89 16.51 -15.64
CA SER A 17 -8.67 16.20 -16.85
C SER A 17 -7.78 15.89 -18.06
N GLY A 18 -8.30 15.04 -18.96
CA GLY A 18 -7.67 14.66 -20.23
C GLY A 18 -7.33 13.17 -20.32
N GLU A 19 -7.02 12.69 -21.53
CA GLU A 19 -6.68 11.27 -21.80
C GLU A 19 -5.54 10.72 -20.91
N ARG A 20 -4.65 11.59 -20.41
CA ARG A 20 -3.58 11.19 -19.48
C ARG A 20 -4.07 10.91 -18.06
N ALA A 21 -5.19 11.50 -17.66
CA ALA A 21 -5.77 11.27 -16.33
C ALA A 21 -6.38 9.86 -16.20
N GLU A 22 -6.80 9.27 -17.31
CA GLU A 22 -7.53 8.00 -17.36
C GLU A 22 -6.63 6.78 -17.69
N ARG A 23 -5.48 7.00 -18.37
CA ARG A 23 -4.62 5.90 -18.81
C ARG A 23 -3.83 5.27 -17.68
N VAL A 24 -3.92 3.94 -17.57
CA VAL A 24 -3.04 3.12 -16.73
C VAL A 24 -1.64 3.06 -17.34
N THR A 25 -0.61 3.34 -16.54
CA THR A 25 0.78 3.34 -17.00
C THR A 25 1.44 1.96 -16.86
N PHE A 26 2.51 1.70 -17.62
CA PHE A 26 3.28 0.46 -17.51
C PHE A 26 3.83 0.21 -16.10
N VAL A 27 4.15 1.26 -15.34
CA VAL A 27 4.66 1.13 -13.97
C VAL A 27 3.55 0.70 -13.02
N GLU A 28 2.32 1.20 -13.22
CA GLU A 28 1.15 0.75 -12.47
C GLU A 28 0.83 -0.71 -12.76
N LEU A 29 0.88 -1.13 -14.03
CA LEU A 29 0.69 -2.53 -14.42
C LEU A 29 1.77 -3.44 -13.86
N PHE A 30 3.04 -3.00 -13.84
CA PHE A 30 4.13 -3.75 -13.21
C PHE A 30 3.86 -3.97 -11.72
N PHE A 31 3.40 -2.93 -11.02
CA PHE A 31 3.04 -3.03 -9.62
C PHE A 31 1.87 -3.99 -9.39
N ASP A 32 0.83 -3.91 -10.21
CA ASP A 32 -0.31 -4.82 -10.15
C ASP A 32 0.10 -6.28 -10.38
N LEU A 33 1.04 -6.53 -11.30
CA LEU A 33 1.59 -7.87 -11.56
C LEU A 33 2.32 -8.45 -10.34
N VAL A 34 3.04 -7.64 -9.58
CA VAL A 34 3.68 -8.07 -8.33
C VAL A 34 2.65 -8.53 -7.30
N PHE A 35 1.49 -7.87 -7.23
CA PHE A 35 0.41 -8.28 -6.34
C PHE A 35 -0.27 -9.57 -6.81
N VAL A 36 -0.47 -9.76 -8.12
CA VAL A 36 -0.94 -11.04 -8.66
C VAL A 36 0.02 -12.16 -8.30
N PHE A 37 1.32 -11.93 -8.42
CA PHE A 37 2.33 -12.89 -7.99
C PHE A 37 2.22 -13.20 -6.48
N ALA A 38 1.98 -12.18 -5.62
CA ALA A 38 1.76 -12.39 -4.19
C ALA A 38 0.54 -13.28 -3.92
N LEU A 39 -0.57 -13.08 -4.65
CA LEU A 39 -1.76 -13.93 -4.55
C LEU A 39 -1.49 -15.37 -5.01
N THR A 40 -0.65 -15.56 -6.03
CA THR A 40 -0.22 -16.90 -6.46
C THR A 40 0.59 -17.61 -5.37
N GLN A 41 1.47 -16.89 -4.65
CA GLN A 41 2.19 -17.47 -3.51
C GLN A 41 1.25 -17.82 -2.35
N LEU A 42 0.23 -17.02 -2.14
CA LEU A 42 -0.79 -17.26 -1.12
C LEU A 42 -1.66 -18.49 -1.45
N SER A 43 -2.01 -18.68 -2.72
CA SER A 43 -2.74 -19.88 -3.16
C SER A 43 -1.97 -21.16 -2.87
N LYS A 44 -0.63 -21.14 -2.94
CA LYS A 44 0.21 -22.28 -2.55
C LYS A 44 0.14 -22.54 -1.06
N LEU A 45 0.20 -21.49 -0.22
CA LEU A 45 0.07 -21.63 1.23
C LEU A 45 -1.23 -22.35 1.63
N ILE A 46 -2.35 -21.97 1.01
CA ILE A 46 -3.67 -22.57 1.26
C ILE A 46 -3.73 -24.02 0.74
N ALA A 47 -3.06 -24.32 -0.37
CA ALA A 47 -3.05 -25.65 -0.96
C ALA A 47 -2.21 -26.65 -0.16
N ASP A 48 -1.11 -26.19 0.44
CA ASP A 48 -0.16 -27.01 1.18
C ASP A 48 -0.65 -27.37 2.59
N ASP A 49 -1.45 -26.51 3.22
CA ASP A 49 -2.02 -26.75 4.55
C ASP A 49 -3.50 -26.31 4.61
N GLN A 50 -4.40 -27.28 4.85
CA GLN A 50 -5.86 -27.08 4.89
C GLN A 50 -6.38 -27.03 6.34
N THR A 51 -5.61 -26.49 7.28
CA THR A 51 -6.02 -26.29 8.66
C THR A 51 -6.79 -24.96 8.84
N VAL A 52 -7.54 -24.85 9.93
CA VAL A 52 -8.20 -23.58 10.31
C VAL A 52 -7.16 -22.49 10.55
N THR A 53 -6.02 -22.84 11.13
CA THR A 53 -4.91 -21.89 11.36
C THR A 53 -4.39 -21.33 10.05
N ALA A 54 -4.06 -22.18 9.09
CA ALA A 54 -3.61 -21.74 7.76
C ALA A 54 -4.65 -20.89 7.03
N ALA A 55 -5.94 -21.17 7.22
CA ALA A 55 -7.01 -20.32 6.68
C ALA A 55 -7.00 -18.92 7.30
N LEU A 56 -6.84 -18.82 8.63
CA LEU A 56 -6.75 -17.51 9.32
C LEU A 56 -5.48 -16.74 8.93
N GLU A 57 -4.34 -17.42 8.83
CA GLU A 57 -3.09 -16.85 8.33
C GLU A 57 -3.24 -16.28 6.94
N SER A 58 -3.89 -17.05 6.06
CA SER A 58 -4.17 -16.63 4.68
C SER A 58 -5.10 -15.40 4.62
N ILE A 59 -6.12 -15.33 5.48
CA ILE A 59 -7.01 -14.17 5.57
C ILE A 59 -6.21 -12.92 5.97
N VAL A 60 -5.35 -13.03 6.98
CA VAL A 60 -4.51 -11.91 7.42
C VAL A 60 -3.59 -11.43 6.29
N LEU A 61 -2.96 -12.35 5.56
CA LEU A 61 -2.10 -12.01 4.42
C LEU A 61 -2.88 -11.39 3.26
N ILE A 62 -4.08 -11.91 2.92
CA ILE A 62 -4.96 -11.30 1.91
C ILE A 62 -5.29 -9.85 2.30
N LEU A 63 -5.71 -9.63 3.53
CA LEU A 63 -6.06 -8.30 4.01
C LEU A 63 -4.86 -7.34 3.97
N ALA A 64 -3.67 -7.80 4.38
CA ALA A 64 -2.44 -7.01 4.31
C ALA A 64 -2.07 -6.66 2.86
N LEU A 65 -2.06 -7.63 1.97
CA LEU A 65 -1.77 -7.43 0.55
C LEU A 65 -2.80 -6.49 -0.08
N TRP A 66 -4.08 -6.73 0.14
CA TRP A 66 -5.15 -5.86 -0.36
C TRP A 66 -5.00 -4.42 0.13
N TRP A 67 -4.74 -4.22 1.43
CA TRP A 67 -4.50 -2.90 2.00
C TRP A 67 -3.32 -2.19 1.32
N SER A 68 -2.24 -2.93 1.11
CA SER A 68 -1.05 -2.40 0.43
C SER A 68 -1.34 -2.00 -1.01
N TRP A 69 -2.10 -2.82 -1.75
CA TRP A 69 -2.50 -2.53 -3.13
C TRP A 69 -3.38 -1.28 -3.21
N VAL A 70 -4.46 -1.22 -2.42
CA VAL A 70 -5.37 -0.07 -2.37
C VAL A 70 -4.61 1.21 -2.03
N SER A 71 -3.77 1.17 -1.00
CA SER A 71 -3.01 2.34 -0.56
C SER A 71 -2.00 2.83 -1.60
N THR A 72 -1.42 1.93 -2.42
CA THR A 72 -0.55 2.33 -3.52
C THR A 72 -1.35 2.87 -4.71
N SER A 73 -2.53 2.33 -4.96
CA SER A 73 -3.44 2.87 -5.97
C SER A 73 -3.84 4.32 -5.67
N TRP A 74 -3.96 4.68 -4.39
CA TRP A 74 -4.17 6.09 -4.01
C TRP A 74 -3.00 6.98 -4.39
N VAL A 75 -1.74 6.51 -4.24
CA VAL A 75 -0.57 7.30 -4.66
C VAL A 75 -0.64 7.65 -6.13
N THR A 76 -0.94 6.67 -7.00
CA THR A 76 -0.99 6.89 -8.46
C THR A 76 -2.24 7.66 -8.90
N ASN A 77 -3.28 7.69 -8.07
CA ASN A 77 -4.45 8.53 -8.31
C ASN A 77 -4.15 10.03 -8.05
N TRP A 78 -3.32 10.33 -7.05
CA TRP A 78 -2.96 11.71 -6.69
C TRP A 78 -1.75 12.24 -7.45
N LEU A 79 -0.77 11.37 -7.74
CA LEU A 79 0.50 11.75 -8.32
C LEU A 79 0.63 11.22 -9.75
N ASP A 80 1.27 12.01 -10.61
CA ASP A 80 1.50 11.69 -12.02
C ASP A 80 2.61 10.63 -12.17
N PRO A 81 2.30 9.37 -12.57
CA PRO A 81 3.29 8.30 -12.72
C PRO A 81 4.30 8.55 -13.84
N GLU A 82 4.07 9.50 -14.74
CA GLU A 82 5.03 9.88 -15.78
C GLU A 82 6.15 10.78 -15.25
N ARG A 83 5.97 11.39 -14.08
CA ARG A 83 7.01 12.16 -13.43
C ARG A 83 8.12 11.24 -12.92
N LEU A 84 9.38 11.57 -13.22
CA LEU A 84 10.53 10.72 -12.89
C LEU A 84 10.58 10.36 -11.40
N ALA A 85 10.34 11.32 -10.50
CA ALA A 85 10.35 11.06 -9.05
C ALA A 85 9.27 10.06 -8.63
N VAL A 86 8.04 10.17 -9.17
CA VAL A 86 6.93 9.26 -8.91
C VAL A 86 7.22 7.89 -9.50
N ARG A 87 7.72 7.83 -10.73
CA ARG A 87 8.10 6.59 -11.41
C ARG A 87 9.15 5.80 -10.63
N LEU A 88 10.21 6.47 -10.18
CA LEU A 88 11.27 5.83 -9.39
C LEU A 88 10.74 5.36 -8.03
N ALA A 89 9.87 6.15 -7.38
CA ALA A 89 9.21 5.74 -6.15
C ALA A 89 8.34 4.49 -6.36
N LEU A 90 7.53 4.44 -7.40
CA LEU A 90 6.70 3.28 -7.74
C LEU A 90 7.52 2.02 -8.03
N ILE A 91 8.66 2.15 -8.74
CA ILE A 91 9.57 1.03 -8.95
C ILE A 91 10.13 0.55 -7.61
N GLY A 92 10.54 1.46 -6.72
CA GLY A 92 11.01 1.12 -5.37
C GLY A 92 9.92 0.43 -4.54
N PHE A 93 8.67 0.91 -4.61
CA PHE A 93 7.53 0.27 -3.95
C PHE A 93 7.27 -1.12 -4.53
N GLY A 94 7.37 -1.29 -5.86
CA GLY A 94 7.24 -2.58 -6.53
C GLY A 94 8.30 -3.59 -6.09
N LEU A 95 9.55 -3.15 -5.91
CA LEU A 95 10.63 -4.00 -5.40
C LEU A 95 10.39 -4.43 -3.95
N LEU A 96 9.94 -3.52 -3.07
CA LEU A 96 9.57 -3.87 -1.69
C LEU A 96 8.37 -4.82 -1.66
N ALA A 97 7.34 -4.56 -2.47
CA ALA A 97 6.20 -5.45 -2.63
C ALA A 97 6.62 -6.83 -3.14
N PHE A 98 7.58 -6.91 -4.07
CA PHE A 98 8.12 -8.17 -4.57
C PHE A 98 8.84 -8.96 -3.46
N VAL A 99 9.66 -8.31 -2.63
CA VAL A 99 10.29 -8.96 -1.47
C VAL A 99 9.24 -9.49 -0.50
N ALA A 100 8.19 -8.73 -0.22
CA ALA A 100 7.07 -9.20 0.58
C ALA A 100 6.39 -10.40 -0.09
N ALA A 101 6.10 -10.32 -1.40
CA ALA A 101 5.42 -11.37 -2.16
C ALA A 101 6.18 -12.72 -2.15
N VAL A 102 7.51 -12.72 -2.37
CA VAL A 102 8.31 -13.95 -2.30
C VAL A 102 8.43 -14.51 -0.89
N SER A 103 8.08 -13.73 0.12
CA SER A 103 8.09 -14.15 1.52
C SER A 103 6.75 -14.70 2.00
N VAL A 104 5.66 -14.51 1.24
CA VAL A 104 4.28 -14.89 1.63
C VAL A 104 4.17 -16.35 2.03
N SER A 105 4.65 -17.28 1.20
CA SER A 105 4.52 -18.73 1.43
C SER A 105 5.25 -19.24 2.68
N ALA A 106 6.21 -18.49 3.21
CA ALA A 106 6.96 -18.83 4.42
C ALA A 106 6.87 -17.72 5.48
N SER A 107 5.86 -16.86 5.41
CA SER A 107 5.72 -15.70 6.29
C SER A 107 5.37 -16.08 7.74
N PHE A 108 4.79 -17.25 7.98
CA PHE A 108 4.54 -17.79 9.32
C PHE A 108 5.63 -18.78 9.79
N THR A 109 6.74 -18.87 9.05
CA THR A 109 7.90 -19.71 9.37
C THR A 109 9.20 -18.93 9.23
N ASP A 110 10.07 -19.34 8.32
CA ASP A 110 11.44 -18.84 8.19
C ASP A 110 11.54 -17.41 7.64
N ARG A 111 10.49 -16.89 7.00
CA ARG A 111 10.49 -15.57 6.35
C ARG A 111 9.58 -14.54 7.03
N ALA A 112 9.15 -14.80 8.27
CA ALA A 112 8.30 -13.86 9.02
C ALA A 112 8.88 -12.44 9.05
N LEU A 113 10.14 -12.31 9.45
CA LEU A 113 10.81 -11.02 9.55
C LEU A 113 11.01 -10.37 8.17
N ALA A 114 11.35 -11.15 7.14
CA ALA A 114 11.52 -10.63 5.79
C ALA A 114 10.20 -10.05 5.23
N PHE A 115 9.09 -10.78 5.42
CA PHE A 115 7.76 -10.29 5.05
C PHE A 115 7.40 -9.02 5.83
N ALA A 116 7.49 -9.05 7.16
CA ALA A 116 7.09 -7.95 8.02
C ALA A 116 7.91 -6.68 7.72
N VAL A 117 9.23 -6.79 7.58
CA VAL A 117 10.09 -5.65 7.27
C VAL A 117 9.79 -5.09 5.88
N ALA A 118 9.69 -5.94 4.86
CA ALA A 118 9.40 -5.48 3.50
C ALA A 118 8.03 -4.77 3.42
N TYR A 119 7.02 -5.36 4.06
CA TYR A 119 5.67 -4.80 4.14
C TYR A 119 5.66 -3.46 4.88
N VAL A 120 6.22 -3.40 6.08
CA VAL A 120 6.27 -2.18 6.91
C VAL A 120 7.05 -1.06 6.21
N VAL A 121 8.22 -1.36 5.65
CA VAL A 121 9.01 -0.36 4.92
C VAL A 121 8.24 0.17 3.72
N LEU A 122 7.59 -0.71 2.95
CA LEU A 122 6.72 -0.29 1.84
C LEU A 122 5.63 0.68 2.32
N GLN A 123 4.91 0.33 3.38
CA GLN A 123 3.81 1.14 3.92
C GLN A 123 4.29 2.51 4.40
N LEU A 124 5.38 2.55 5.17
CA LEU A 124 5.94 3.79 5.74
C LEU A 124 6.54 4.69 4.66
N VAL A 125 7.39 4.14 3.78
CA VAL A 125 8.08 4.93 2.74
C VAL A 125 7.08 5.49 1.75
N ARG A 126 6.08 4.71 1.33
CA ARG A 126 5.02 5.17 0.44
C ARG A 126 4.23 6.32 1.08
N THR A 127 3.78 6.15 2.32
CA THR A 127 2.99 7.18 3.01
C THR A 127 3.82 8.44 3.27
N LEU A 128 5.09 8.29 3.67
CA LEU A 128 6.02 9.40 3.82
C LEU A 128 6.26 10.12 2.49
N PHE A 129 6.41 9.38 1.39
CA PHE A 129 6.55 9.96 0.05
C PHE A 129 5.34 10.85 -0.30
N MET A 130 4.11 10.41 0.00
CA MET A 130 2.90 11.21 -0.18
C MET A 130 2.93 12.49 0.63
N VAL A 131 3.30 12.41 1.92
CA VAL A 131 3.44 13.61 2.77
C VAL A 131 4.42 14.60 2.15
N VAL A 132 5.62 14.14 1.77
CA VAL A 132 6.66 15.01 1.20
C VAL A 132 6.26 15.59 -0.15
N ALA A 133 5.65 14.78 -1.02
CA ALA A 133 5.24 15.17 -2.36
C ALA A 133 4.14 16.24 -2.35
N THR A 134 3.22 16.18 -1.38
CA THR A 134 2.08 17.10 -1.28
C THR A 134 2.33 18.30 -0.36
N TRP A 135 3.34 18.25 0.53
CA TRP A 135 3.57 19.25 1.58
C TRP A 135 3.63 20.70 1.11
N ARG A 136 4.19 20.96 -0.05
CA ARG A 136 4.38 22.31 -0.60
C ARG A 136 3.21 22.81 -1.44
N HIS A 137 2.40 21.88 -1.96
CA HIS A 137 1.36 22.20 -2.93
C HIS A 137 -0.04 22.07 -2.35
N ASP A 138 -0.22 21.17 -1.36
CA ASP A 138 -1.49 20.93 -0.69
C ASP A 138 -1.24 20.43 0.74
N ARG A 139 -1.28 21.38 1.69
CA ARG A 139 -1.02 21.09 3.10
C ARG A 139 -2.11 20.22 3.75
N ASP A 140 -3.35 20.34 3.33
CA ASP A 140 -4.45 19.60 3.93
C ASP A 140 -4.35 18.12 3.55
N VAL A 141 -4.02 17.84 2.30
CA VAL A 141 -3.69 16.48 1.84
C VAL A 141 -2.46 15.94 2.55
N ALA A 142 -1.38 16.73 2.66
CA ALA A 142 -0.16 16.32 3.36
C ALA A 142 -0.44 15.98 4.84
N LEU A 143 -1.24 16.79 5.54
CA LEU A 143 -1.63 16.53 6.93
C LEU A 143 -2.52 15.28 7.05
N SER A 144 -3.36 15.02 6.07
CA SER A 144 -4.17 13.80 6.03
C SER A 144 -3.28 12.56 5.90
N PHE A 145 -2.31 12.56 4.99
CA PHE A 145 -1.32 11.47 4.87
C PHE A 145 -0.39 11.39 6.09
N ALA A 146 -0.07 12.50 6.76
CA ALA A 146 0.68 12.45 8.02
C ALA A 146 -0.09 11.71 9.12
N ARG A 147 -1.42 11.83 9.18
CA ARG A 147 -2.25 11.03 10.10
C ARG A 147 -2.24 9.56 9.72
N VAL A 148 -2.37 9.23 8.43
CA VAL A 148 -2.20 7.86 7.93
C VAL A 148 -0.84 7.30 8.36
N LEU A 149 0.24 8.11 8.25
CA LEU A 149 1.59 7.70 8.66
C LEU A 149 1.66 7.31 10.14
N VAL A 150 0.99 8.05 11.03
CA VAL A 150 0.95 7.71 12.47
C VAL A 150 0.25 6.37 12.70
N TRP A 151 -0.90 6.14 12.06
CA TRP A 151 -1.61 4.86 12.17
C TRP A 151 -0.78 3.70 11.59
N THR A 152 -0.13 3.92 10.44
CA THR A 152 0.75 2.95 9.81
C THR A 152 1.96 2.64 10.69
N ALA A 153 2.58 3.65 11.32
CA ALA A 153 3.68 3.46 12.24
C ALA A 153 3.25 2.68 13.50
N PHE A 154 2.03 2.90 13.98
CA PHE A 154 1.47 2.12 15.08
C PHE A 154 1.21 0.66 14.67
N ALA A 155 0.64 0.41 13.50
CA ALA A 155 0.46 -0.95 12.97
C ALA A 155 1.81 -1.66 12.76
N ALA A 156 2.84 -0.92 12.33
CA ALA A 156 4.20 -1.44 12.11
C ALA A 156 4.79 -2.10 13.37
N VAL A 157 4.47 -1.56 14.56
CA VAL A 157 4.92 -2.17 15.85
C VAL A 157 4.39 -3.59 15.97
N PHE A 158 3.11 -3.82 15.64
CA PHE A 158 2.51 -5.16 15.71
C PHE A 158 3.04 -6.09 14.62
N TRP A 159 3.26 -5.59 13.39
CA TRP A 159 3.87 -6.37 12.32
C TRP A 159 5.26 -6.88 12.70
N ILE A 160 6.13 -5.98 13.17
CA ILE A 160 7.52 -6.33 13.54
C ILE A 160 7.54 -7.17 14.81
N ALA A 161 6.77 -6.81 15.85
CA ALA A 161 6.70 -7.59 17.08
C ALA A 161 6.21 -9.02 16.79
N GLY A 162 5.17 -9.19 15.95
CA GLY A 162 4.66 -10.49 15.55
C GLY A 162 5.69 -11.36 14.84
N ALA A 163 6.59 -10.76 14.05
CA ALA A 163 7.67 -11.50 13.39
C ALA A 163 8.84 -11.90 14.34
N LEU A 164 8.87 -11.36 15.56
CA LEU A 164 9.94 -11.60 16.54
C LEU A 164 9.50 -12.46 17.73
N VAL A 165 8.18 -12.60 17.95
CA VAL A 165 7.65 -13.45 19.03
C VAL A 165 7.60 -14.92 18.60
N PRO A 166 7.41 -15.88 19.56
CA PRO A 166 7.17 -17.29 19.23
C PRO A 166 5.98 -17.46 18.28
N ALA A 167 6.02 -18.49 17.44
CA ALA A 167 5.04 -18.73 16.39
C ALA A 167 3.58 -18.73 16.88
N ASP A 168 3.32 -19.23 18.08
CA ASP A 168 1.98 -19.27 18.71
C ASP A 168 1.33 -17.89 18.86
N TRP A 169 2.14 -16.83 18.95
CA TRP A 169 1.68 -15.45 19.13
C TRP A 169 1.68 -14.62 17.84
N GLN A 170 2.42 -15.06 16.84
CA GLN A 170 2.60 -14.31 15.59
C GLN A 170 1.27 -13.91 14.95
N LEU A 171 0.37 -14.88 14.78
CA LEU A 171 -0.94 -14.65 14.18
C LEU A 171 -1.75 -13.60 14.94
N ALA A 172 -1.75 -13.65 16.29
CA ALA A 172 -2.47 -12.68 17.11
C ALA A 172 -1.94 -11.26 16.92
N PHE A 173 -0.61 -11.08 16.89
CA PHE A 173 0.00 -9.78 16.62
C PHE A 173 -0.34 -9.25 15.24
N TRP A 174 -0.32 -10.10 14.22
CA TRP A 174 -0.63 -9.70 12.85
C TRP A 174 -2.11 -9.41 12.65
N ILE A 175 -3.00 -10.11 13.35
CA ILE A 175 -4.42 -9.73 13.42
C ILE A 175 -4.58 -8.32 14.02
N CYS A 176 -3.87 -8.03 15.12
CA CYS A 176 -3.88 -6.68 15.72
C CYS A 176 -3.35 -5.62 14.74
N ALA A 177 -2.28 -5.92 13.99
CA ALA A 177 -1.74 -5.02 12.98
C ALA A 177 -2.78 -4.68 11.88
N VAL A 178 -3.42 -5.70 11.31
CA VAL A 178 -4.50 -5.53 10.32
C VAL A 178 -5.68 -4.77 10.92
N ALA A 179 -6.09 -5.09 12.15
CA ALA A 179 -7.17 -4.38 12.84
C ALA A 179 -6.85 -2.89 13.03
N VAL A 180 -5.60 -2.53 13.31
CA VAL A 180 -5.16 -1.13 13.40
C VAL A 180 -5.22 -0.45 12.03
N GLU A 181 -4.75 -1.08 10.95
CA GLU A 181 -4.78 -0.50 9.61
C GLU A 181 -6.21 -0.25 9.12
N TYR A 182 -7.07 -1.26 9.18
CA TYR A 182 -8.47 -1.14 8.76
C TYR A 182 -9.29 -0.27 9.72
N GLY A 183 -9.03 -0.38 11.01
CA GLY A 183 -9.66 0.48 12.04
C GLY A 183 -9.30 1.95 11.84
N GLY A 184 -8.04 2.25 11.51
CA GLY A 184 -7.60 3.58 11.13
C GLY A 184 -8.40 4.12 9.94
N GLY A 185 -8.55 3.31 8.89
CA GLY A 185 -9.36 3.64 7.71
C GLY A 185 -10.84 3.89 8.05
N ALA A 186 -11.46 2.99 8.81
CA ALA A 186 -12.85 3.10 9.24
C ALA A 186 -13.12 4.33 10.12
N LEU A 187 -12.13 4.73 10.93
CA LEU A 187 -12.19 5.93 11.76
C LEU A 187 -11.75 7.21 11.02
N GLY A 188 -11.44 7.14 9.72
CA GLY A 188 -10.94 8.26 8.93
C GLY A 188 -9.61 8.80 9.44
N PHE A 189 -8.74 7.93 9.96
CA PHE A 189 -7.40 8.23 10.50
C PHE A 189 -7.42 9.37 11.55
N ARG A 190 -8.47 9.41 12.38
CA ARG A 190 -8.60 10.45 13.42
C ARG A 190 -7.53 10.27 14.48
N LEU A 191 -6.91 11.39 14.86
CA LEU A 191 -6.00 11.44 16.00
C LEU A 191 -6.63 12.29 17.12
N PRO A 192 -6.55 11.84 18.39
CA PRO A 192 -7.04 12.63 19.51
C PRO A 192 -6.36 14.01 19.56
N GLY A 193 -7.14 15.08 19.70
CA GLY A 193 -6.61 16.44 19.81
C GLY A 193 -6.23 17.12 18.49
N VAL A 194 -6.36 16.46 17.34
CA VAL A 194 -6.10 17.06 16.02
C VAL A 194 -7.42 17.43 15.33
N ARG A 195 -7.52 18.70 14.88
CA ARG A 195 -8.72 19.22 14.21
C ARG A 195 -9.06 18.38 12.98
N ARG A 196 -10.34 18.17 12.70
CA ARG A 196 -10.79 17.54 11.45
C ARG A 196 -10.21 18.29 10.25
N SER A 197 -9.57 17.60 9.35
CA SER A 197 -9.41 18.09 8.00
C SER A 197 -10.75 17.89 7.30
N GLU A 198 -11.32 18.96 6.77
CA GLU A 198 -12.46 18.90 5.85
C GLU A 198 -11.98 18.47 4.46
N VAL A 199 -11.17 17.43 4.37
CA VAL A 199 -10.92 16.80 3.07
C VAL A 199 -12.17 15.99 2.76
N GLU A 200 -13.20 16.70 2.36
CA GLU A 200 -14.43 16.16 1.77
C GLU A 200 -14.15 15.43 0.44
N SER A 201 -12.93 15.51 -0.05
CA SER A 201 -12.51 14.97 -1.33
C SER A 201 -11.45 13.88 -1.20
N TRP A 202 -11.82 12.75 -0.68
CA TRP A 202 -11.28 11.48 -1.16
C TRP A 202 -11.94 11.15 -2.52
N GLU A 203 -12.11 12.17 -3.36
CA GLU A 203 -12.54 12.01 -4.75
C GLU A 203 -11.42 11.33 -5.55
N LEU A 204 -11.35 10.04 -5.31
CA LEU A 204 -10.65 9.12 -6.17
C LEU A 204 -11.36 9.17 -7.53
N SER A 205 -10.61 9.29 -8.61
CA SER A 205 -11.18 9.04 -9.94
C SER A 205 -11.70 7.60 -9.95
N GLY A 206 -13.01 7.45 -9.70
CA GLY A 206 -13.66 6.14 -9.64
C GLY A 206 -13.47 5.35 -10.94
N ALA A 207 -13.39 6.02 -12.08
CA ALA A 207 -13.12 5.43 -13.39
C ALA A 207 -11.72 4.79 -13.44
N HIS A 208 -10.67 5.49 -13.01
CA HIS A 208 -9.29 4.97 -13.02
C HIS A 208 -9.12 3.78 -12.05
N LEU A 209 -9.69 3.86 -10.85
CA LEU A 209 -9.65 2.73 -9.91
C LEU A 209 -10.44 1.52 -10.41
N SER A 210 -11.59 1.74 -11.04
CA SER A 210 -12.41 0.68 -11.62
C SER A 210 -11.67 -0.02 -12.77
N GLU A 211 -10.99 0.73 -13.64
CA GLU A 211 -10.17 0.19 -14.72
C GLU A 211 -9.02 -0.66 -14.16
N ARG A 212 -8.27 -0.14 -13.19
CA ARG A 212 -7.18 -0.89 -12.55
C ARG A 212 -7.69 -2.14 -11.83
N ALA A 213 -8.78 -2.05 -11.08
CA ALA A 213 -9.36 -3.21 -10.41
C ALA A 213 -9.82 -4.27 -11.40
N SER A 214 -10.41 -3.87 -12.54
CA SER A 214 -10.83 -4.79 -13.60
C SER A 214 -9.63 -5.50 -14.23
N LEU A 215 -8.57 -4.76 -14.58
CA LEU A 215 -7.33 -5.33 -15.14
C LEU A 215 -6.65 -6.27 -14.13
N PHE A 216 -6.57 -5.87 -12.86
CA PHE A 216 -6.04 -6.70 -11.79
C PHE A 216 -6.80 -8.04 -11.65
N ILE A 217 -8.13 -8.00 -11.65
CA ILE A 217 -8.97 -9.20 -11.54
C ILE A 217 -8.76 -10.11 -12.76
N ILE A 218 -8.74 -9.55 -13.98
CA ILE A 218 -8.52 -10.33 -15.20
C ILE A 218 -7.17 -11.06 -15.14
N ILE A 219 -6.10 -10.38 -14.73
CA ILE A 219 -4.77 -10.97 -14.63
C ILE A 219 -4.68 -12.00 -13.49
N ALA A 220 -5.43 -11.80 -12.40
CA ALA A 220 -5.42 -12.71 -11.25
C ALA A 220 -6.19 -14.01 -11.49
N ILE A 221 -7.14 -14.03 -12.43
CA ILE A 221 -7.99 -15.20 -12.73
C ILE A 221 -7.46 -15.98 -13.95
N GLY A 222 -6.73 -15.33 -14.88
CA GLY A 222 -6.17 -15.94 -16.10
C GLY A 222 -4.86 -16.62 -15.87
#